data_d6d2b30883b006a1c55a6755f2fca8bb
#
_entry.id   d6d2b30883b006a1c55a6755f2fca8bb
#
_cell.length_a   1.000
_cell.length_b   1.000
_cell.length_c   1.000
_cell.angle_alpha   90.00
_cell.angle_beta   90.00
_cell.angle_gamma   90.00
#
_symmetry.space_group_name_H-M   'P 1'
#
loop_
_entity.id
_entity.type
_entity.pdbx_description
1 polymer ?
#
loop_
_entity_poly.entity_id
_entity_poly.type
_entity_poly.pdbx_seq_one_letter_code
_entity_poly.pdbx_strand_id
1 'polypeptide(L)' 'MAEKQELTREQKILLASRGYQPALYEVLQDYPGTMLIRNKQTKEPAIIFKN' A
#
# COMPACT_ATOMS: atom_id res chain seq x y z
N MET A 1 11.88 20.09 0.86
CA MET A 1 10.85 19.55 1.60
C MET A 1 10.63 18.09 1.33
N ALA A 2 10.69 17.32 2.32
CA ALA A 2 10.54 15.90 2.16
C ALA A 2 9.07 15.55 2.06
N GLU A 3 8.73 14.86 1.01
CA GLU A 3 7.39 14.44 0.83
C GLU A 3 7.25 13.06 1.33
N LYS A 4 6.66 12.91 2.47
CA LYS A 4 6.37 11.59 2.90
C LYS A 4 5.15 11.13 2.18
N GLN A 5 5.28 10.05 1.48
CA GLN A 5 4.16 9.45 0.82
C GLN A 5 3.38 8.68 1.81
N GLU A 6 2.35 9.27 2.35
CA GLU A 6 1.52 8.58 3.32
C GLU A 6 0.33 7.98 2.64
N LEU A 7 -0.11 6.86 3.16
CA LEU A 7 -1.26 6.18 2.63
C LEU A 7 -2.51 6.99 2.93
N THR A 8 -3.43 7.01 1.97
CA THR A 8 -4.72 7.60 2.21
C THR A 8 -5.53 6.70 3.14
N ARG A 9 -6.62 7.25 3.66
CA ARG A 9 -7.47 6.44 4.53
C ARG A 9 -7.99 5.22 3.80
N GLU A 10 -8.40 5.39 2.55
CA GLU A 10 -8.93 4.26 1.79
C GLU A 10 -7.86 3.21 1.54
N GLN A 11 -6.64 3.65 1.28
CA GLN A 11 -5.56 2.71 1.08
C GLN A 11 -5.26 1.94 2.35
N LYS A 12 -5.31 2.61 3.49
CA LYS A 12 -5.08 1.93 4.75
C LYS A 12 -6.16 0.90 5.03
N ILE A 13 -7.40 1.25 4.75
CA ILE A 13 -8.50 0.33 4.96
C ILE A 13 -8.36 -0.88 4.04
N LEU A 14 -7.99 -0.65 2.79
CA LEU A 14 -7.82 -1.73 1.85
C LEU A 14 -6.73 -2.69 2.30
N LEU A 15 -5.59 -2.15 2.71
CA LEU A 15 -4.50 -2.99 3.17
C LEU A 15 -4.91 -3.81 4.38
N ALA A 16 -5.57 -3.18 5.34
CA ALA A 16 -5.99 -3.89 6.53
C ALA A 16 -6.99 -4.99 6.19
N SER A 17 -7.88 -4.73 5.25
CA SER A 17 -8.88 -5.73 4.88
C SER A 17 -8.25 -6.93 4.17
N ARG A 18 -7.05 -6.75 3.61
CA ARG A 18 -6.35 -7.84 2.95
C ARG A 18 -5.33 -8.52 3.86
N GLY A 19 -5.26 -8.13 5.12
CA GLY A 19 -4.33 -8.76 6.02
C GLY A 19 -2.96 -8.12 6.06
N TYR A 20 -2.79 -6.96 5.42
CA TYR A 20 -1.53 -6.24 5.45
C TYR A 20 -1.60 -5.13 6.48
N GLN A 21 -0.48 -4.87 7.13
CA GLN A 21 -0.41 -3.78 8.08
C GLN A 21 0.01 -2.52 7.37
N PRO A 22 -0.87 -1.53 7.30
CA PRO A 22 -0.55 -0.31 6.54
C PRO A 22 0.73 0.36 7.00
N ALA A 23 1.07 0.24 8.27
CA ALA A 23 2.28 0.88 8.79
C ALA A 23 3.54 0.26 8.22
N LEU A 24 3.48 -0.97 7.73
CA LEU A 24 4.64 -1.67 7.21
C LEU A 24 4.77 -1.62 5.70
N TYR A 25 3.81 -1.03 5.03
CA TYR A 25 3.79 -1.04 3.56
C TYR A 25 3.72 0.36 3.02
N GLU A 26 4.22 0.53 1.81
CA GLU A 26 4.12 1.78 1.09
C GLU A 26 3.51 1.49 -0.28
N VAL A 27 2.82 2.48 -0.83
CA VAL A 27 2.18 2.32 -2.13
C VAL A 27 3.12 2.84 -3.19
N LEU A 28 3.47 1.99 -4.15
CA LEU A 28 4.32 2.36 -5.27
C LEU A 28 3.50 2.91 -6.42
N GLN A 29 2.38 2.26 -6.73
CA GLN A 29 1.51 2.66 -7.79
C GLN A 29 0.08 2.36 -7.40
N ASP A 30 -0.82 3.25 -7.74
CA ASP A 30 -2.23 3.07 -7.41
C ASP A 30 -3.04 3.10 -8.70
N TYR A 31 -3.41 1.92 -9.19
CA TYR A 31 -4.18 1.80 -10.42
C TYR A 31 -5.65 1.66 -10.07
N PRO A 32 -6.54 1.87 -11.04
CA PRO A 32 -7.98 1.78 -10.77
C PRO A 32 -8.42 0.41 -10.26
N GLY A 33 -7.81 -0.66 -10.73
CA GLY A 33 -8.22 -1.99 -10.32
C GLY A 33 -7.23 -2.71 -9.44
N THR A 34 -6.03 -2.15 -9.29
CA THR A 34 -4.99 -2.80 -8.51
C THR A 34 -4.15 -1.74 -7.81
N MET A 35 -3.39 -2.19 -6.83
CA MET A 35 -2.50 -1.30 -6.11
C MET A 35 -1.20 -2.03 -5.87
N LEU A 36 -0.10 -1.43 -6.31
CA LEU A 36 1.22 -2.01 -6.12
C LEU A 36 1.83 -1.44 -4.85
N ILE A 37 2.16 -2.32 -3.94
CA ILE A 37 2.74 -1.91 -2.66
C ILE A 37 4.06 -2.62 -2.46
N ARG A 38 4.81 -2.18 -1.46
CA ARG A 38 6.08 -2.78 -1.12
C ARG A 38 6.24 -2.80 0.39
N ASN A 39 6.74 -3.90 0.91
CA ASN A 39 7.03 -4.01 2.33
C ASN A 39 8.26 -3.18 2.64
N LYS A 40 8.13 -2.30 3.62
CA LYS A 40 9.23 -1.39 3.95
C LYS A 40 10.41 -2.12 4.58
N GLN A 41 10.16 -3.24 5.23
CA GLN A 41 11.22 -3.96 5.90
C GLN A 41 11.94 -4.92 4.97
N THR A 42 11.18 -5.71 4.22
CA THR A 42 11.78 -6.71 3.35
C THR A 42 12.01 -6.19 1.95
N LYS A 43 11.39 -5.08 1.59
CA LYS A 43 11.52 -4.47 0.26
C LYS A 43 10.87 -5.32 -0.81
N GLU A 44 10.00 -6.22 -0.43
CA GLU A 44 9.35 -7.09 -1.40
C GLU A 44 8.05 -6.45 -1.88
N PRO A 45 7.83 -6.44 -3.19
CA PRO A 45 6.60 -5.85 -3.72
C PRO A 45 5.43 -6.83 -3.62
N ALA A 46 4.25 -6.29 -3.64
CA ALA A 46 3.03 -7.08 -3.65
C ALA A 46 1.98 -6.33 -4.44
N ILE A 47 1.03 -7.08 -4.98
CA ILE A 47 -0.05 -6.50 -5.75
C ILE A 47 -1.35 -6.81 -5.05
N ILE A 48 -2.17 -5.78 -4.88
CA ILE A 48 -3.47 -5.95 -4.24
C ILE A 48 -4.53 -5.64 -5.27
N PHE A 49 -5.49 -6.53 -5.40
CA PHE A 49 -6.62 -6.31 -6.28
C PHE A 49 -7.72 -5.62 -5.49
N LYS A 50 -8.21 -4.52 -6.04
CA LYS A 50 -9.19 -3.73 -5.34
C LYS A 50 -10.60 -4.30 -5.44
N ASN A 51 -10.83 -5.20 -6.35
CA ASN A 51 -12.15 -5.80 -6.49
C ASN A 51 -12.23 -7.13 -5.80
#